data_7e9007a77d0212aa818dab1ba0fbc313
#
_entry.id   7e9007a77d0212aa818dab1ba0fbc313
#
_cell.length_a   1.000
_cell.length_b   1.000
_cell.length_c   1.000
_cell.angle_alpha   90.00
_cell.angle_beta   90.00
_cell.angle_gamma   90.00
#
_symmetry.space_group_name_H-M   'P 1'
#
loop_
_entity.id
_entity.type
_entity.pdbx_description
1 polymer ?
#
loop_
_entity_poly.entity_id
_entity_poly.type
_entity_poly.pdbx_seq_one_letter_code
_entity_poly.pdbx_strand_id
1 'polypeptide(L)'
;MDKKNILTYEGLKRLEDELQDLKVVKRREIAQKIKEAREQGDLSENAEYDAAKDEQRDIEARIEEIEKILKNAEVVVEEEVDLEKISIGCKVKILDCEFDEELEYKIVGSTEANSLKGKISNESPVGRALLGKKVGETIIVETEAGELSYKVLEIQRSTVED
;
A
#
# COMPACT_ATOMS: atom_id res chain seq x y z
N MET A 1 -2.19 9.76 19.93
CA MET A 1 -1.57 10.44 18.78
C MET A 1 -1.79 9.62 17.52
N ASP A 2 -2.28 10.27 16.50
CA ASP A 2 -2.44 9.60 15.21
C ASP A 2 -1.07 9.41 14.56
N LYS A 3 -0.81 8.18 14.16
CA LYS A 3 0.41 7.84 13.45
C LYS A 3 0.32 8.36 12.02
N LYS A 4 1.36 9.04 11.55
CA LYS A 4 1.40 9.50 10.16
C LYS A 4 1.55 8.33 9.21
N ASN A 5 0.81 8.36 8.12
CA ASN A 5 0.93 7.40 7.04
C ASN A 5 2.01 7.88 6.07
N ILE A 6 3.04 7.08 5.90
CA ILE A 6 4.14 7.43 5.02
C ILE A 6 3.83 6.88 3.62
N LEU A 7 3.84 7.79 2.65
CA LEU A 7 3.50 7.46 1.26
C LEU A 7 4.59 7.93 0.31
N THR A 8 4.76 7.21 -0.79
CA THR A 8 5.53 7.72 -1.92
C THR A 8 4.61 8.66 -2.71
N TYR A 9 5.18 9.49 -3.56
CA TYR A 9 4.39 10.36 -4.43
C TYR A 9 3.42 9.56 -5.30
N GLU A 10 3.90 8.43 -5.83
CA GLU A 10 3.07 7.52 -6.62
C GLU A 10 1.89 6.98 -5.83
N GLY A 11 2.12 6.55 -4.60
CA GLY A 11 1.06 6.04 -3.73
C GLY A 11 0.04 7.09 -3.36
N LEU A 12 0.51 8.31 -3.09
CA LEU A 12 -0.37 9.45 -2.82
C LEU A 12 -1.29 9.69 -4.02
N LYS A 13 -0.72 9.72 -5.22
CA LYS A 13 -1.49 9.96 -6.44
C LYS A 13 -2.51 8.86 -6.69
N ARG A 14 -2.16 7.61 -6.47
CA ARG A 14 -3.10 6.49 -6.62
C ARG A 14 -4.29 6.63 -5.68
N LEU A 15 -4.04 7.01 -4.43
CA LEU A 15 -5.12 7.18 -3.47
C LEU A 15 -6.01 8.36 -3.82
N GLU A 16 -5.43 9.46 -4.29
CA GLU A 16 -6.21 10.62 -4.74
C GLU A 16 -7.08 10.27 -5.95
N ASP A 17 -6.53 9.52 -6.91
CA ASP A 17 -7.27 9.10 -8.10
C ASP A 17 -8.39 8.13 -7.73
N GLU A 18 -8.12 7.18 -6.84
CA GLU A 18 -9.13 6.25 -6.34
C GLU A 18 -10.25 7.00 -5.61
N LEU A 19 -9.89 7.96 -4.77
CA LEU A 19 -10.86 8.76 -4.02
C LEU A 19 -11.76 9.53 -4.97
N GLN A 20 -11.19 10.15 -6.00
CA GLN A 20 -11.97 10.89 -6.99
C GLN A 20 -12.93 9.98 -7.73
N ASP A 21 -12.47 8.80 -8.16
CA ASP A 21 -13.30 7.82 -8.85
C ASP A 21 -14.48 7.37 -7.97
N LEU A 22 -14.21 7.09 -6.70
CA LEU A 22 -15.25 6.69 -5.76
C LEU A 22 -16.29 7.80 -5.55
N LYS A 23 -15.86 9.03 -5.38
CA LYS A 23 -16.76 10.16 -5.12
C LYS A 23 -17.55 10.59 -6.35
N VAL A 24 -16.91 10.61 -7.53
CA VAL A 24 -17.53 11.14 -8.74
C VAL A 24 -18.28 10.06 -9.51
N VAL A 25 -17.66 8.88 -9.70
CA VAL A 25 -18.20 7.84 -10.55
C VAL A 25 -18.97 6.79 -9.76
N LYS A 26 -18.34 6.16 -8.77
CA LYS A 26 -18.94 5.04 -8.04
C LYS A 26 -20.20 5.43 -7.24
N ARG A 27 -20.16 6.58 -6.59
CA ARG A 27 -21.34 7.08 -5.87
C ARG A 27 -22.54 7.25 -6.79
N ARG A 28 -22.31 7.79 -7.99
CA ARG A 28 -23.37 8.01 -8.97
C ARG A 28 -23.93 6.68 -9.47
N GLU A 29 -23.03 5.75 -9.81
CA GLU A 29 -23.44 4.43 -10.31
C GLU A 29 -24.26 3.67 -9.28
N ILE A 30 -23.84 3.69 -8.02
CA ILE A 30 -24.56 2.95 -6.98
C ILE A 30 -25.89 3.61 -6.63
N ALA A 31 -25.95 4.94 -6.66
CA ALA A 31 -27.21 5.64 -6.44
C ALA A 31 -28.23 5.27 -7.52
N GLN A 32 -27.78 5.11 -8.78
CA GLN A 32 -28.64 4.70 -9.89
C GLN A 32 -29.12 3.26 -9.71
N LYS A 33 -28.24 2.34 -9.27
CA LYS A 33 -28.62 0.96 -8.99
C LYS A 33 -29.65 0.87 -7.89
N ILE A 34 -29.50 1.67 -6.83
CA ILE A 34 -30.44 1.70 -5.72
C ILE A 34 -31.81 2.19 -6.21
N LYS A 35 -31.82 3.23 -7.03
CA LYS A 35 -33.03 3.77 -7.60
C LYS A 35 -33.76 2.73 -8.46
N GLU A 36 -33.02 2.05 -9.33
CA GLU A 36 -33.60 1.01 -10.19
C GLU A 36 -34.15 -0.17 -9.39
N ALA A 37 -33.40 -0.61 -8.36
CA ALA A 37 -33.86 -1.70 -7.51
C ALA A 37 -35.12 -1.32 -6.73
N ARG A 38 -35.21 -0.06 -6.28
CA ARG A 38 -36.39 0.45 -5.57
C ARG A 38 -37.63 0.48 -6.46
N GLU A 39 -37.44 0.80 -7.74
CA GLU A 39 -38.54 0.84 -8.72
C GLU A 39 -39.08 -0.54 -9.08
N GLN A 40 -38.34 -1.62 -8.80
CA GLN A 40 -38.76 -2.99 -9.12
C GLN A 40 -39.76 -3.61 -8.14
N GLY A 41 -40.13 -2.91 -7.07
CA GLY A 41 -41.21 -3.37 -6.22
C GLY A 41 -40.90 -3.56 -4.77
N ASP A 42 -41.26 -4.72 -4.19
CA ASP A 42 -41.20 -4.98 -2.75
C ASP A 42 -39.76 -5.00 -2.23
N LEU A 43 -39.43 -3.99 -1.44
CA LEU A 43 -38.06 -3.83 -0.87
C LEU A 43 -37.74 -4.87 0.20
N SER A 44 -38.74 -5.50 0.82
CA SER A 44 -38.51 -6.49 1.86
C SER A 44 -37.91 -7.80 1.33
N GLU A 45 -38.11 -8.10 0.07
CA GLU A 45 -37.61 -9.32 -0.59
C GLU A 45 -36.70 -9.01 -1.80
N ASN A 46 -36.31 -7.75 -1.95
CA ASN A 46 -35.52 -7.33 -3.11
C ASN A 46 -34.02 -7.51 -2.84
N ALA A 47 -33.48 -8.64 -3.31
CA ALA A 47 -32.07 -8.96 -3.15
C ALA A 47 -31.15 -7.97 -3.88
N GLU A 48 -31.61 -7.41 -5.00
CA GLU A 48 -30.86 -6.41 -5.75
C GLU A 48 -30.72 -5.10 -4.96
N TYR A 49 -31.79 -4.72 -4.26
CA TYR A 49 -31.78 -3.54 -3.40
C TYR A 49 -30.80 -3.73 -2.24
N ASP A 50 -30.85 -4.89 -1.57
CA ASP A 50 -29.97 -5.18 -0.47
C ASP A 50 -28.49 -5.21 -0.91
N ALA A 51 -28.22 -5.84 -2.05
CA ALA A 51 -26.86 -5.89 -2.59
C ALA A 51 -26.35 -4.48 -2.95
N ALA A 52 -27.21 -3.63 -3.53
CA ALA A 52 -26.83 -2.27 -3.87
C ALA A 52 -26.55 -1.42 -2.62
N LYS A 53 -27.33 -1.62 -1.55
CA LYS A 53 -27.11 -0.92 -0.28
C LYS A 53 -25.79 -1.38 0.37
N ASP A 54 -25.46 -2.65 0.27
CA ASP A 54 -24.20 -3.18 0.80
C ASP A 54 -23.03 -2.58 0.00
N GLU A 55 -23.14 -2.53 -1.31
CA GLU A 55 -22.11 -1.92 -2.16
C GLU A 55 -21.92 -0.44 -1.82
N GLN A 56 -23.01 0.28 -1.56
CA GLN A 56 -22.96 1.69 -1.15
C GLN A 56 -22.16 1.86 0.16
N ARG A 57 -22.42 0.98 1.12
CA ARG A 57 -21.69 1.02 2.39
C ARG A 57 -20.20 0.78 2.19
N ASP A 58 -19.84 -0.16 1.31
CA ASP A 58 -18.43 -0.45 1.02
C ASP A 58 -17.74 0.74 0.37
N ILE A 59 -18.44 1.41 -0.57
CA ILE A 59 -17.91 2.61 -1.23
C ILE A 59 -17.67 3.72 -0.21
N GLU A 60 -18.65 4.00 0.66
CA GLU A 60 -18.52 5.05 1.66
C GLU A 60 -17.44 4.73 2.70
N ALA A 61 -17.31 3.47 3.09
CA ALA A 61 -16.25 3.04 4.01
C ALA A 61 -14.86 3.24 3.40
N ARG A 62 -14.72 2.93 2.12
CA ARG A 62 -13.44 3.11 1.42
C ARG A 62 -13.08 4.59 1.26
N ILE A 63 -14.09 5.43 0.97
CA ILE A 63 -13.88 6.88 0.88
C ILE A 63 -13.37 7.42 2.22
N GLU A 64 -14.01 7.03 3.31
CA GLU A 64 -13.62 7.45 4.65
C GLU A 64 -12.20 7.00 4.99
N GLU A 65 -11.87 5.76 4.66
CA GLU A 65 -10.54 5.20 4.88
C GLU A 65 -9.47 5.99 4.14
N ILE A 66 -9.69 6.27 2.85
CA ILE A 66 -8.73 7.03 2.03
C ILE A 66 -8.58 8.46 2.55
N GLU A 67 -9.68 9.12 2.87
CA GLU A 67 -9.64 10.49 3.42
C GLU A 67 -8.85 10.54 4.72
N LYS A 68 -8.99 9.52 5.55
CA LYS A 68 -8.25 9.42 6.81
C LYS A 68 -6.75 9.21 6.55
N ILE A 69 -6.41 8.34 5.59
CA ILE A 69 -5.01 8.11 5.20
C ILE A 69 -4.39 9.41 4.69
N LEU A 70 -5.08 10.12 3.78
CA LEU A 70 -4.57 11.34 3.18
C LEU A 70 -4.43 12.48 4.19
N LYS A 71 -5.31 12.54 5.17
CA LYS A 71 -5.25 13.56 6.22
C LYS A 71 -3.98 13.47 7.04
N ASN A 72 -3.49 12.27 7.27
CA ASN A 72 -2.30 12.01 8.07
C ASN A 72 -1.10 11.57 7.22
N ALA A 73 -1.11 11.91 5.93
CA ALA A 73 -0.07 11.47 5.01
C ALA A 73 1.20 12.32 5.12
N GLU A 74 2.33 11.63 5.04
CA GLU A 74 3.63 12.26 4.89
C GLU A 74 4.24 11.69 3.62
N VAL A 75 4.56 12.55 2.65
CA VAL A 75 5.07 12.12 1.35
C VAL A 75 6.60 12.13 1.36
N VAL A 76 7.19 11.01 0.98
CA VAL A 76 8.63 10.89 0.82
C VAL A 76 8.98 11.34 -0.59
N VAL A 77 9.80 12.39 -0.68
CA VAL A 77 10.23 12.94 -1.96
C VAL A 77 11.45 12.17 -2.44
N GLU A 78 11.34 11.55 -3.63
CA GLU A 78 12.42 10.73 -4.19
C GLU A 78 13.76 11.46 -4.30
N GLU A 79 13.73 12.77 -4.58
CA GLU A 79 14.93 13.58 -4.72
C GLU A 79 15.72 13.70 -3.42
N GLU A 80 15.06 13.51 -2.30
CA GLU A 80 15.68 13.59 -0.97
C GLU A 80 16.13 12.23 -0.45
N VAL A 81 15.91 11.17 -1.23
CA VAL A 81 16.29 9.82 -0.83
C VAL A 81 17.80 9.66 -0.81
N ASP A 82 18.34 9.30 0.34
CA ASP A 82 19.76 9.03 0.52
C ASP A 82 20.05 7.59 0.07
N LEU A 83 20.83 7.45 -1.01
CA LEU A 83 21.18 6.13 -1.54
C LEU A 83 22.30 5.45 -0.76
N GLU A 84 22.90 6.12 0.21
CA GLU A 84 23.89 5.49 1.09
C GLU A 84 23.22 4.60 2.14
N LYS A 85 21.98 4.90 2.47
CA LYS A 85 21.19 4.15 3.45
C LYS A 85 19.84 3.80 2.85
N ILE A 86 19.31 2.66 3.26
CA ILE A 86 17.97 2.26 2.83
C ILE A 86 16.93 3.15 3.53
N SER A 87 16.06 3.75 2.73
CA SER A 87 14.95 4.55 3.24
C SER A 87 13.66 4.17 2.50
N ILE A 88 12.54 4.70 2.96
CA ILE A 88 11.25 4.44 2.31
C ILE A 88 11.30 5.05 0.91
N GLY A 89 10.85 4.28 -0.07
CA GLY A 89 10.88 4.65 -1.49
C GLY A 89 12.08 4.09 -2.24
N CYS A 90 13.04 3.48 -1.54
CA CYS A 90 14.19 2.84 -2.18
C CYS A 90 13.84 1.45 -2.69
N LYS A 91 14.50 1.09 -3.79
CA LYS A 91 14.49 -0.26 -4.33
C LYS A 91 15.78 -0.92 -3.86
N VAL A 92 15.68 -2.09 -3.27
CA VAL A 92 16.81 -2.77 -2.62
C VAL A 92 16.98 -4.16 -3.21
N LYS A 93 18.22 -4.48 -3.59
CA LYS A 93 18.57 -5.84 -3.98
C LYS A 93 19.26 -6.48 -2.78
N ILE A 94 18.75 -7.63 -2.33
CA ILE A 94 19.29 -8.35 -1.18
C ILE A 94 19.59 -9.79 -1.56
N LEU A 95 20.52 -10.41 -0.85
CA LEU A 95 20.88 -11.80 -1.03
C LEU A 95 20.36 -12.61 0.15
N ASP A 96 19.56 -13.64 -0.14
CA ASP A 96 19.16 -14.62 0.86
C ASP A 96 20.37 -15.50 1.14
N CYS A 97 20.96 -15.36 2.33
CA CYS A 97 22.19 -16.05 2.68
C CYS A 97 22.03 -17.57 2.80
N GLU A 98 20.83 -18.04 3.09
CA GLU A 98 20.57 -19.48 3.24
C GLU A 98 20.47 -20.17 1.88
N PHE A 99 19.75 -19.59 0.94
CA PHE A 99 19.49 -20.18 -0.37
C PHE A 99 20.36 -19.60 -1.48
N ASP A 100 21.22 -18.62 -1.16
CA ASP A 100 22.07 -17.92 -2.13
C ASP A 100 21.26 -17.37 -3.31
N GLU A 101 20.09 -16.79 -3.00
CA GLU A 101 19.16 -16.25 -3.97
C GLU A 101 19.04 -14.75 -3.85
N GLU A 102 19.14 -14.05 -4.99
CA GLU A 102 18.95 -12.60 -5.04
C GLU A 102 17.48 -12.23 -5.09
N LEU A 103 17.07 -11.29 -4.26
CA LEU A 103 15.71 -10.79 -4.19
C LEU A 103 15.73 -9.27 -4.35
N GLU A 104 14.68 -8.73 -4.96
CA GLU A 104 14.56 -7.31 -5.15
C GLU A 104 13.24 -6.83 -4.56
N TYR A 105 13.32 -5.82 -3.69
CA TYR A 105 12.15 -5.25 -3.02
C TYR A 105 12.18 -3.73 -3.06
N LYS A 106 10.98 -3.14 -3.11
CA LYS A 106 10.79 -1.70 -2.91
C LYS A 106 10.19 -1.52 -1.52
N ILE A 107 10.77 -0.66 -0.71
CA ILE A 107 10.25 -0.39 0.63
C ILE A 107 9.26 0.77 0.54
N VAL A 108 8.04 0.52 0.96
CA VAL A 108 6.94 1.48 0.85
C VAL A 108 6.22 1.61 2.19
N GLY A 109 5.31 2.58 2.29
CA GLY A 109 4.43 2.68 3.44
C GLY A 109 3.43 1.53 3.45
N SER A 110 2.86 1.22 4.61
CA SER A 110 1.97 0.07 4.79
C SER A 110 0.76 0.08 3.85
N THR A 111 0.26 1.26 3.48
CA THR A 111 -0.90 1.38 2.59
C THR A 111 -0.58 1.00 1.14
N GLU A 112 0.69 1.02 0.76
CA GLU A 112 1.14 0.69 -0.60
C GLU A 112 1.72 -0.71 -0.72
N ALA A 113 1.87 -1.43 0.40
CA ALA A 113 2.52 -2.74 0.42
C ALA A 113 1.77 -3.76 -0.44
N ASN A 114 2.52 -4.50 -1.23
CA ASN A 114 1.99 -5.57 -2.08
C ASN A 114 3.11 -6.57 -2.36
N SER A 115 3.12 -7.66 -1.62
CA SER A 115 4.18 -8.66 -1.70
C SER A 115 4.28 -9.31 -3.09
N LEU A 116 3.19 -9.40 -3.83
CA LEU A 116 3.20 -9.96 -5.18
C LEU A 116 3.95 -9.09 -6.18
N LYS A 117 4.03 -7.77 -5.90
CA LYS A 117 4.75 -6.82 -6.74
C LYS A 117 6.11 -6.45 -6.16
N GLY A 118 6.56 -7.17 -5.13
CA GLY A 118 7.83 -6.87 -4.49
C GLY A 118 7.85 -5.60 -3.65
N LYS A 119 6.68 -5.10 -3.26
CA LYS A 119 6.57 -3.91 -2.41
C LYS A 119 6.33 -4.34 -0.96
N ILE A 120 7.33 -4.14 -0.12
CA ILE A 120 7.24 -4.52 1.29
C ILE A 120 7.05 -3.29 2.17
N SER A 121 6.28 -3.47 3.24
CA SER A 121 6.00 -2.40 4.18
C SER A 121 7.23 -2.05 5.01
N ASN A 122 7.41 -0.75 5.27
CA ASN A 122 8.42 -0.29 6.22
C ASN A 122 8.17 -0.84 7.64
N GLU A 123 6.95 -1.29 7.91
CA GLU A 123 6.58 -1.87 9.20
C GLU A 123 6.71 -3.39 9.23
N SER A 124 6.92 -4.05 8.08
CA SER A 124 7.14 -5.50 8.03
C SER A 124 8.48 -5.85 8.67
N PRO A 125 8.66 -7.10 9.16
CA PRO A 125 9.93 -7.50 9.78
C PRO A 125 11.15 -7.27 8.88
N VAL A 126 11.07 -7.64 7.61
CA VAL A 126 12.17 -7.45 6.66
C VAL A 126 12.37 -5.96 6.35
N GLY A 127 11.30 -5.23 6.07
CA GLY A 127 11.37 -3.80 5.79
C GLY A 127 11.95 -3.00 6.94
N ARG A 128 11.51 -3.32 8.16
CA ARG A 128 12.01 -2.66 9.38
C ARG A 128 13.49 -2.93 9.59
N ALA A 129 13.93 -4.17 9.34
CA ALA A 129 15.33 -4.54 9.51
C ALA A 129 16.22 -3.90 8.44
N LEU A 130 15.71 -3.69 7.24
CA LEU A 130 16.45 -3.07 6.15
C LEU A 130 16.63 -1.56 6.30
N LEU A 131 15.65 -0.87 6.89
CA LEU A 131 15.72 0.59 7.02
C LEU A 131 16.98 1.04 7.75
N GLY A 132 17.68 2.01 7.17
CA GLY A 132 18.91 2.56 7.73
C GLY A 132 20.16 1.74 7.45
N LYS A 133 20.04 0.61 6.77
CA LYS A 133 21.18 -0.23 6.44
C LYS A 133 21.88 0.24 5.17
N LYS A 134 23.16 -0.14 5.06
CA LYS A 134 24.01 0.22 3.92
C LYS A 134 24.36 -1.01 3.10
N VAL A 135 24.82 -0.77 1.87
CA VAL A 135 25.32 -1.85 1.01
C VAL A 135 26.45 -2.59 1.74
N GLY A 136 26.38 -3.91 1.72
CA GLY A 136 27.35 -4.78 2.37
C GLY A 136 26.96 -5.22 3.77
N GLU A 137 25.99 -4.58 4.38
CA GLU A 137 25.51 -5.00 5.71
C GLU A 137 24.60 -6.22 5.60
N THR A 138 24.68 -7.09 6.62
CA THR A 138 23.81 -8.26 6.70
C THR A 138 22.80 -8.02 7.82
N ILE A 139 21.53 -8.32 7.53
CA ILE A 139 20.46 -8.23 8.52
C ILE A 139 20.00 -9.63 8.91
N ILE A 140 19.49 -9.74 10.14
CA ILE A 140 18.90 -10.99 10.63
C ILE A 140 17.45 -10.66 10.98
N VAL A 141 16.53 -11.45 10.42
CA VAL A 141 15.10 -11.29 10.66
C VAL A 141 14.59 -12.54 11.37
N GLU A 142 14.00 -12.37 12.53
CA GLU A 142 13.38 -13.49 13.26
C GLU A 142 11.97 -13.72 12.78
N THR A 143 11.67 -14.95 12.41
CA THR A 143 10.33 -15.38 11.99
C THR A 143 9.91 -16.59 12.79
N GLU A 144 8.65 -16.98 12.69
CA GLU A 144 8.15 -18.18 13.34
C GLU A 144 8.86 -19.44 12.84
N ALA A 145 9.36 -19.41 11.60
CA ALA A 145 10.10 -20.50 10.99
C ALA A 145 11.60 -20.50 11.33
N GLY A 146 12.07 -19.50 12.07
CA GLY A 146 13.47 -19.35 12.45
C GLY A 146 14.06 -18.04 11.98
N GLU A 147 15.37 -17.90 12.10
CA GLU A 147 16.10 -16.71 11.68
C GLU A 147 16.40 -16.76 10.18
N LEU A 148 16.20 -15.62 9.52
CA LEU A 148 16.55 -15.45 8.11
C LEU A 148 17.63 -14.37 8.03
N SER A 149 18.65 -14.61 7.21
CA SER A 149 19.75 -13.66 6.99
C SER A 149 19.73 -13.14 5.57
N TYR A 150 19.86 -11.82 5.43
CA TYR A 150 19.92 -11.17 4.13
C TYR A 150 21.07 -10.18 4.10
N LYS A 151 21.78 -10.16 2.98
CA LYS A 151 22.85 -9.20 2.76
C LYS A 151 22.39 -8.14 1.76
N VAL A 152 22.62 -6.87 2.07
CA VAL A 152 22.28 -5.78 1.18
C VAL A 152 23.30 -5.71 0.05
N LEU A 153 22.85 -5.92 -1.18
CA LEU A 153 23.71 -5.91 -2.37
C LEU A 153 23.72 -4.57 -3.07
N GLU A 154 22.54 -3.93 -3.20
CA GLU A 154 22.41 -2.70 -3.95
C GLU A 154 21.22 -1.89 -3.44
N ILE A 155 21.38 -0.57 -3.43
CA ILE A 155 20.31 0.38 -3.08
C ILE A 155 20.11 1.28 -4.30
N GLN A 156 18.87 1.33 -4.80
CA GLN A 156 18.53 2.13 -5.97
C GLN A 156 17.38 3.07 -5.66
N ARG A 157 17.33 4.19 -6.38
CA ARG A 157 16.19 5.08 -6.34
C ARG A 157 15.08 4.46 -7.20
N SER A 158 13.90 4.33 -6.62
CA SER A 158 12.76 3.84 -7.38
C SER A 158 12.21 4.96 -8.26
N THR A 159 11.81 4.61 -9.50
CA THR A 159 11.13 5.56 -10.38
C THR A 159 9.62 5.39 -10.25
N VAL A 160 8.86 6.36 -10.75
CA VAL A 160 7.39 6.32 -10.68
C VAL A 160 6.82 5.13 -11.45
N GLU A 161 7.56 4.64 -12.44
CA GLU A 161 7.14 3.52 -13.28
C GLU A 161 7.45 2.13 -12.70
N ASP A 162 8.23 2.08 -11.64
CA ASP A 162 8.65 0.80 -11.02
C ASP A 162 7.57 0.16 -10.17
#